data_83a8d07978b86c8f272abc601e9373c8
#
_entry.id   83a8d07978b86c8f272abc601e9373c8
#
_cell.length_a   1.000
_cell.length_b   1.000
_cell.length_c   1.000
_cell.angle_alpha   90.00
_cell.angle_beta   90.00
_cell.angle_gamma   90.00
#
_symmetry.space_group_name_H-M   'P 1'
#
loop_
_entity.id
_entity.type
_entity.pdbx_description
1 polymer ?
#
loop_
_entity_poly.entity_id
_entity_poly.type
_entity_poly.pdbx_seq_one_letter_code
_entity_poly.pdbx_strand_id
1 'polypeptide(L)'
;MLGFSPKYLDEKFDEIVEFSELQNFLDVPLKNYSSGMVARIGFAIATITKPDILIADEVLAVGDVNFQQKCLKKMREVAQVEGRTVLYVSHNMGTIRQLCDRCIVMDKGKIIFDGDVEDAIGVYAKGNMLALQSDYDVSKIKRLEGITEACHLNAVHLDCGSMAREKKLCFSLDYDSRREIPDVMLRFVVCSAGGAAVGTAYSQTFTLRPGESTVQLEFDGKNLAPGEYVADLITISYDGTTQTRHDIVVRAFAFTVEEDEPLYNMKWNTNGWGSIHFDDVRVLEGKNG
;
A
#
# COMPACT_ATOMS: atom_id res chain seq x y z
N MET A 1 -6.14 -16.40 29.69
CA MET A 1 -5.12 -16.18 30.72
C MET A 1 -3.88 -16.89 30.24
N LEU A 2 -2.72 -16.20 30.23
CA LEU A 2 -1.48 -16.68 29.61
C LEU A 2 -0.67 -17.63 30.50
N GLY A 3 -1.20 -18.02 31.71
CA GLY A 3 -0.59 -19.01 32.60
C GLY A 3 0.64 -18.53 33.38
N PHE A 4 0.95 -17.24 33.38
CA PHE A 4 2.07 -16.69 34.14
C PHE A 4 1.76 -16.60 35.64
N SER A 5 2.79 -16.83 36.51
CA SER A 5 2.63 -16.62 37.93
C SER A 5 2.53 -15.14 38.29
N PRO A 6 1.79 -14.75 39.38
CA PRO A 6 1.74 -13.36 39.81
C PRO A 6 3.12 -12.77 40.05
N LYS A 7 4.02 -13.51 40.67
CA LYS A 7 5.39 -13.07 40.93
C LYS A 7 6.13 -12.71 39.64
N TYR A 8 6.01 -13.52 38.59
CA TYR A 8 6.62 -13.24 37.30
C TYR A 8 6.04 -11.97 36.64
N LEU A 9 4.72 -11.77 36.76
CA LEU A 9 4.06 -10.56 36.24
C LEU A 9 4.52 -9.33 37.00
N ASP A 10 4.68 -9.38 38.31
CA ASP A 10 5.19 -8.28 39.13
C ASP A 10 6.63 -7.91 38.71
N GLU A 11 7.48 -8.93 38.48
CA GLU A 11 8.85 -8.70 37.98
C GLU A 11 8.91 -8.04 36.60
N LYS A 12 7.88 -8.23 35.75
CA LYS A 12 7.80 -7.70 34.38
C LYS A 12 6.95 -6.45 34.23
N PHE A 13 6.26 -6.07 35.29
CA PHE A 13 5.28 -5.00 35.25
C PHE A 13 5.86 -3.67 34.76
N ASP A 14 6.96 -3.23 35.36
CA ASP A 14 7.59 -1.96 35.00
C ASP A 14 8.08 -1.95 33.53
N GLU A 15 8.66 -3.07 33.05
CA GLU A 15 9.10 -3.22 31.67
C GLU A 15 7.93 -3.13 30.68
N ILE A 16 6.79 -3.77 31.02
CA ILE A 16 5.57 -3.73 30.20
C ILE A 16 5.00 -2.31 30.14
N VAL A 17 4.93 -1.63 31.28
CA VAL A 17 4.40 -0.26 31.40
C VAL A 17 5.28 0.72 30.62
N GLU A 18 6.60 0.64 30.77
CA GLU A 18 7.56 1.50 30.07
C GLU A 18 7.50 1.27 28.56
N PHE A 19 7.42 0.01 28.13
CA PHE A 19 7.33 -0.30 26.70
C PHE A 19 6.03 0.21 26.09
N SER A 20 4.88 0.00 26.76
CA SER A 20 3.57 0.40 26.26
C SER A 20 3.33 1.93 26.27
N GLU A 21 4.16 2.70 27.04
CA GLU A 21 4.02 4.15 27.25
C GLU A 21 2.69 4.56 27.90
N LEU A 22 2.17 3.69 28.79
CA LEU A 22 0.88 3.88 29.45
C LEU A 22 1.00 4.23 30.95
N GLN A 23 2.13 4.78 31.38
CA GLN A 23 2.40 5.10 32.80
C GLN A 23 1.30 5.99 33.42
N ASN A 24 0.78 6.94 32.65
CA ASN A 24 -0.24 7.89 33.13
C ASN A 24 -1.67 7.31 33.14
N PHE A 25 -1.85 6.06 32.73
CA PHE A 25 -3.16 5.43 32.57
C PHE A 25 -3.34 4.19 33.44
N LEU A 26 -2.42 3.90 34.36
CA LEU A 26 -2.44 2.67 35.18
C LEU A 26 -3.67 2.57 36.08
N ASP A 27 -4.19 3.71 36.55
CA ASP A 27 -5.38 3.77 37.41
C ASP A 27 -6.69 3.75 36.59
N VAL A 28 -6.60 3.77 35.25
CA VAL A 28 -7.77 3.75 34.38
C VAL A 28 -8.16 2.28 34.09
N PRO A 29 -9.42 1.88 34.32
CA PRO A 29 -9.86 0.53 33.98
C PRO A 29 -9.67 0.23 32.50
N LEU A 30 -9.21 -1.00 32.17
CA LEU A 30 -8.90 -1.43 30.80
C LEU A 30 -10.06 -1.24 29.82
N LYS A 31 -11.32 -1.35 30.29
CA LYS A 31 -12.53 -1.10 29.49
C LYS A 31 -12.65 0.34 28.96
N ASN A 32 -11.92 1.27 29.55
CA ASN A 32 -11.90 2.68 29.16
C ASN A 32 -10.67 3.02 28.27
N TYR A 33 -9.83 2.04 27.95
CA TYR A 33 -8.71 2.24 27.05
C TYR A 33 -9.21 2.40 25.61
N SER A 34 -8.54 3.26 24.84
CA SER A 34 -8.73 3.30 23.39
C SER A 34 -8.21 2.01 22.74
N SER A 35 -8.65 1.72 21.51
CA SER A 35 -8.15 0.56 20.76
C SER A 35 -6.62 0.60 20.60
N GLY A 36 -6.05 1.80 20.43
CA GLY A 36 -4.60 1.98 20.37
C GLY A 36 -3.90 1.65 21.68
N MET A 37 -4.45 2.04 22.84
CA MET A 37 -3.89 1.70 24.14
C MET A 37 -3.98 0.20 24.42
N VAL A 38 -5.09 -0.44 24.06
CA VAL A 38 -5.26 -1.90 24.19
C VAL A 38 -4.21 -2.64 23.35
N ALA A 39 -3.98 -2.20 22.10
CA ALA A 39 -2.99 -2.81 21.24
C ALA A 39 -1.56 -2.59 21.75
N ARG A 40 -1.22 -1.42 22.27
CA ARG A 40 0.10 -1.11 22.86
C ARG A 40 0.41 -2.03 24.04
N ILE A 41 -0.52 -2.14 25.00
CA ILE A 41 -0.31 -3.01 26.17
C ILE A 41 -0.30 -4.51 25.78
N GLY A 42 -1.18 -4.90 24.83
CA GLY A 42 -1.22 -6.27 24.31
C GLY A 42 0.10 -6.68 23.67
N PHE A 43 0.68 -5.82 22.84
CA PHE A 43 1.98 -6.05 22.20
C PHE A 43 3.12 -6.10 23.24
N ALA A 44 3.13 -5.17 24.20
CA ALA A 44 4.11 -5.16 25.29
C ALA A 44 4.10 -6.49 26.09
N ILE A 45 2.91 -6.94 26.48
CA ILE A 45 2.75 -8.23 27.18
C ILE A 45 3.26 -9.38 26.30
N ALA A 46 2.83 -9.44 25.03
CA ALA A 46 3.19 -10.53 24.13
C ALA A 46 4.70 -10.65 23.87
N THR A 47 5.42 -9.53 23.84
CA THR A 47 6.87 -9.53 23.57
C THR A 47 7.73 -9.72 24.83
N ILE A 48 7.32 -9.11 25.95
CA ILE A 48 8.10 -9.11 27.20
C ILE A 48 7.96 -10.43 27.98
N THR A 49 6.81 -11.11 27.84
CA THR A 49 6.58 -12.40 28.53
C THR A 49 7.35 -13.57 27.93
N LYS A 50 8.14 -13.34 26.93
CA LYS A 50 9.13 -14.30 26.38
C LYS A 50 8.52 -15.62 25.87
N PRO A 51 7.53 -15.62 24.95
CA PRO A 51 7.05 -16.85 24.34
C PRO A 51 8.11 -17.46 23.41
N ASP A 52 8.15 -18.78 23.27
CA ASP A 52 9.03 -19.46 22.30
C ASP A 52 8.65 -19.12 20.85
N ILE A 53 7.35 -18.93 20.59
CA ILE A 53 6.79 -18.55 19.30
C ILE A 53 5.92 -17.32 19.50
N LEU A 54 6.25 -16.23 18.81
CA LEU A 54 5.45 -15.01 18.77
C LEU A 54 4.70 -14.95 17.44
N ILE A 55 3.36 -14.88 17.51
CA ILE A 55 2.50 -14.70 16.33
C ILE A 55 1.97 -13.27 16.35
N ALA A 56 2.22 -12.50 15.29
CA ALA A 56 1.75 -11.15 15.13
C ALA A 56 0.99 -11.03 13.81
N ASP A 57 -0.32 -10.77 13.91
CA ASP A 57 -1.23 -10.62 12.78
C ASP A 57 -1.68 -9.16 12.68
N GLU A 58 -1.14 -8.44 11.70
CA GLU A 58 -1.42 -7.02 11.37
C GLU A 58 -1.37 -6.02 12.56
N VAL A 59 -0.94 -6.47 13.74
CA VAL A 59 -0.99 -5.71 15.00
C VAL A 59 -0.12 -4.44 14.98
N LEU A 60 0.81 -4.35 14.04
CA LEU A 60 1.72 -3.20 13.90
C LEU A 60 1.08 -1.98 13.21
N ALA A 61 -0.13 -2.08 12.69
CA ALA A 61 -0.85 -0.96 12.12
C ALA A 61 -1.49 -0.03 13.17
N VAL A 62 -1.37 -0.38 14.48
CA VAL A 62 -2.02 0.36 15.57
C VAL A 62 -1.02 1.21 16.34
N GLY A 63 -1.37 2.49 16.54
CA GLY A 63 -0.53 3.47 17.21
C GLY A 63 0.07 4.49 16.24
N ASP A 64 0.88 5.40 16.79
CA ASP A 64 1.64 6.34 15.97
C ASP A 64 2.88 5.71 15.34
N VAL A 65 3.49 6.42 14.40
CA VAL A 65 4.67 5.96 13.63
C VAL A 65 5.84 5.59 14.56
N ASN A 66 6.03 6.34 15.66
CA ASN A 66 7.15 6.09 16.59
C ASN A 66 6.96 4.77 17.33
N PHE A 67 5.73 4.51 17.79
CA PHE A 67 5.42 3.25 18.46
C PHE A 67 5.51 2.05 17.51
N GLN A 68 5.08 2.21 16.26
CA GLN A 68 5.26 1.18 15.22
C GLN A 68 6.73 0.83 15.02
N GLN A 69 7.62 1.82 14.91
CA GLN A 69 9.07 1.59 14.80
C GLN A 69 9.66 0.89 16.02
N LYS A 70 9.19 1.25 17.23
CA LYS A 70 9.57 0.60 18.48
C LYS A 70 9.17 -0.88 18.49
N CYS A 71 7.96 -1.19 18.02
CA CYS A 71 7.48 -2.58 17.88
C CYS A 71 8.32 -3.38 16.88
N LEU A 72 8.60 -2.82 15.69
CA LEU A 72 9.45 -3.45 14.67
C LEU A 72 10.84 -3.77 15.21
N LYS A 73 11.45 -2.81 15.91
CA LYS A 73 12.77 -3.02 16.55
C LYS A 73 12.71 -4.16 17.59
N LYS A 74 11.67 -4.18 18.43
CA LYS A 74 11.51 -5.22 19.45
C LYS A 74 11.29 -6.60 18.83
N MET A 75 10.52 -6.71 17.75
CA MET A 75 10.34 -7.99 17.05
C MET A 75 11.64 -8.52 16.46
N ARG A 76 12.47 -7.64 15.88
CA ARG A 76 13.81 -8.02 15.41
C ARG A 76 14.70 -8.51 16.55
N GLU A 77 14.69 -7.81 17.67
CA GLU A 77 15.45 -8.21 18.88
C GLU A 77 15.03 -9.60 19.32
N VAL A 78 13.72 -9.85 19.43
CA VAL A 78 13.15 -11.15 19.80
C VAL A 78 13.59 -12.26 18.84
N ALA A 79 13.55 -12.00 17.53
CA ALA A 79 13.92 -12.99 16.53
C ALA A 79 15.44 -13.23 16.45
N GLN A 80 16.24 -12.17 16.33
CA GLN A 80 17.65 -12.25 15.98
C GLN A 80 18.57 -12.37 17.21
N VAL A 81 18.23 -11.69 18.31
CA VAL A 81 19.07 -11.68 19.52
C VAL A 81 18.63 -12.76 20.50
N GLU A 82 17.32 -12.92 20.71
CA GLU A 82 16.79 -13.89 21.64
C GLU A 82 16.55 -15.28 21.00
N GLY A 83 16.74 -15.40 19.67
CA GLY A 83 16.66 -16.67 18.92
C GLY A 83 15.28 -17.30 18.90
N ARG A 84 14.20 -16.50 19.01
CA ARG A 84 12.83 -17.01 19.03
C ARG A 84 12.20 -16.99 17.65
N THR A 85 11.20 -17.84 17.47
CA THR A 85 10.42 -17.85 16.24
C THR A 85 9.38 -16.75 16.26
N VAL A 86 9.40 -15.88 15.22
CA VAL A 86 8.38 -14.85 15.01
C VAL A 86 7.63 -15.18 13.72
N LEU A 87 6.32 -15.41 13.83
CA LEU A 87 5.41 -15.54 12.69
C LEU A 87 4.70 -14.21 12.51
N TYR A 88 5.06 -13.48 11.44
CA TYR A 88 4.50 -12.18 11.13
C TYR A 88 3.59 -12.25 9.91
N VAL A 89 2.31 -11.92 10.10
CA VAL A 89 1.31 -11.86 9.03
C VAL A 89 1.05 -10.40 8.67
N SER A 90 1.23 -10.05 7.42
CA SER A 90 1.00 -8.68 6.93
C SER A 90 0.78 -8.66 5.43
N HIS A 91 0.05 -7.64 4.98
CA HIS A 91 -0.03 -7.26 3.57
C HIS A 91 0.91 -6.09 3.22
N ASN A 92 1.66 -5.55 4.19
CA ASN A 92 2.63 -4.48 3.96
C ASN A 92 4.01 -5.06 3.61
N MET A 93 4.33 -5.06 2.33
CA MET A 93 5.60 -5.61 1.82
C MET A 93 6.83 -4.87 2.35
N GLY A 94 6.69 -3.59 2.71
CA GLY A 94 7.77 -2.82 3.34
C GLY A 94 8.15 -3.36 4.71
N THR A 95 7.16 -3.70 5.55
CA THR A 95 7.42 -4.30 6.86
C THR A 95 7.88 -5.76 6.74
N ILE A 96 7.38 -6.52 5.77
CA ILE A 96 7.85 -7.88 5.47
C ILE A 96 9.35 -7.87 5.14
N ARG A 97 9.79 -6.99 4.22
CA ARG A 97 11.24 -6.82 3.90
C ARG A 97 12.08 -6.47 5.11
N GLN A 98 11.51 -5.71 6.03
CA GLN A 98 12.24 -5.27 7.20
C GLN A 98 12.38 -6.33 8.28
N LEU A 99 11.40 -7.22 8.44
CA LEU A 99 11.31 -8.14 9.58
C LEU A 99 11.64 -9.57 9.24
N CYS A 100 11.35 -10.02 8.02
CA CYS A 100 11.34 -11.43 7.68
C CYS A 100 12.61 -11.81 6.91
N ASP A 101 13.16 -12.97 7.23
CA ASP A 101 14.26 -13.61 6.49
C ASP A 101 13.71 -14.68 5.52
N ARG A 102 12.48 -15.14 5.73
CA ARG A 102 11.77 -16.14 4.94
C ARG A 102 10.30 -15.82 4.92
N CYS A 103 9.65 -16.03 3.75
CA CYS A 103 8.24 -15.77 3.58
C CYS A 103 7.49 -16.99 3.06
N ILE A 104 6.26 -17.12 3.52
CA ILE A 104 5.29 -18.09 3.02
C ILE A 104 4.14 -17.30 2.36
N VAL A 105 3.88 -17.54 1.07
CA VAL A 105 2.74 -16.96 0.38
C VAL A 105 1.60 -17.96 0.38
N MET A 106 0.42 -17.50 0.81
CA MET A 106 -0.79 -18.30 0.87
C MET A 106 -1.85 -17.76 -0.10
N ASP A 107 -2.51 -18.66 -0.83
CA ASP A 107 -3.71 -18.36 -1.62
C ASP A 107 -4.80 -19.38 -1.31
N LYS A 108 -6.00 -18.90 -1.01
CA LYS A 108 -7.19 -19.73 -0.69
C LYS A 108 -6.88 -20.85 0.31
N GLY A 109 -6.08 -20.55 1.34
CA GLY A 109 -5.73 -21.50 2.39
C GLY A 109 -4.64 -22.52 2.01
N LYS A 110 -4.00 -22.38 0.86
CA LYS A 110 -2.89 -23.23 0.40
C LYS A 110 -1.60 -22.44 0.33
N ILE A 111 -0.50 -23.07 0.70
CA ILE A 111 0.84 -22.52 0.49
C ILE A 111 1.16 -22.64 -0.99
N ILE A 112 1.43 -21.51 -1.66
CA ILE A 112 1.83 -21.44 -3.08
C ILE A 112 3.31 -21.12 -3.26
N PHE A 113 3.95 -20.58 -2.22
CA PHE A 113 5.40 -20.32 -2.20
C PHE A 113 5.92 -20.37 -0.77
N ASP A 114 7.15 -20.79 -0.61
CA ASP A 114 7.89 -20.80 0.65
C ASP A 114 9.38 -20.61 0.36
N GLY A 115 9.97 -19.50 0.79
CA GLY A 115 11.36 -19.19 0.48
C GLY A 115 11.77 -17.75 0.78
N ASP A 116 12.68 -17.22 -0.04
CA ASP A 116 13.23 -15.86 0.06
C ASP A 116 12.15 -14.77 0.02
N VAL A 117 12.42 -13.66 0.72
CA VAL A 117 11.47 -12.55 0.87
C VAL A 117 11.15 -11.88 -0.46
N GLU A 118 12.15 -11.60 -1.30
CA GLU A 118 11.91 -10.89 -2.56
C GLU A 118 11.20 -11.79 -3.58
N ASP A 119 11.54 -13.06 -3.62
CA ASP A 119 10.85 -14.04 -4.47
C ASP A 119 9.39 -14.20 -4.02
N ALA A 120 9.14 -14.29 -2.71
CA ALA A 120 7.80 -14.35 -2.15
C ALA A 120 6.96 -13.13 -2.50
N ILE A 121 7.54 -11.92 -2.38
CA ILE A 121 6.87 -10.67 -2.78
C ILE A 121 6.56 -10.69 -4.26
N GLY A 122 7.46 -11.19 -5.10
CA GLY A 122 7.22 -11.36 -6.53
C GLY A 122 6.05 -12.30 -6.82
N VAL A 123 5.97 -13.45 -6.14
CA VAL A 123 4.86 -14.40 -6.26
C VAL A 123 3.55 -13.78 -5.77
N TYR A 124 3.56 -13.10 -4.62
CA TYR A 124 2.40 -12.43 -4.06
C TYR A 124 1.87 -11.31 -4.98
N ALA A 125 2.76 -10.51 -5.54
CA ALA A 125 2.43 -9.46 -6.50
C ALA A 125 1.77 -10.05 -7.75
N LYS A 126 2.37 -11.08 -8.35
CA LYS A 126 1.82 -11.77 -9.54
C LYS A 126 0.45 -12.40 -9.27
N GLY A 127 0.26 -13.05 -8.12
CA GLY A 127 -1.02 -13.66 -7.74
C GLY A 127 -2.15 -12.63 -7.54
N ASN A 128 -1.80 -11.40 -7.19
CA ASN A 128 -2.73 -10.30 -7.00
C ASN A 128 -2.82 -9.36 -8.23
N MET A 129 -2.09 -9.63 -9.30
CA MET A 129 -2.14 -8.79 -10.49
C MET A 129 -3.48 -8.91 -11.22
N LEU A 130 -3.99 -7.77 -11.65
CA LEU A 130 -5.03 -7.73 -12.65
C LEU A 130 -4.44 -8.25 -13.97
N ALA A 131 -5.19 -9.10 -14.65
CA ALA A 131 -4.80 -9.50 -16.01
C ALA A 131 -4.72 -8.26 -16.90
N LEU A 132 -3.68 -8.17 -17.72
CA LEU A 132 -3.57 -7.13 -18.73
C LEU A 132 -4.65 -7.36 -19.80
N GLN A 133 -5.53 -6.40 -19.97
CA GLN A 133 -6.66 -6.43 -20.89
C GLN A 133 -6.80 -5.05 -21.53
N SER A 134 -7.55 -4.97 -22.64
CA SER A 134 -7.97 -3.69 -23.21
C SER A 134 -9.18 -3.12 -22.48
N ASP A 135 -10.04 -3.99 -21.92
CA ASP A 135 -11.35 -3.63 -21.40
C ASP A 135 -11.54 -4.16 -19.98
N TYR A 136 -11.88 -3.27 -19.05
CA TYR A 136 -12.09 -3.60 -17.64
C TYR A 136 -13.50 -3.19 -17.20
N ASP A 137 -14.32 -4.17 -16.81
CA ASP A 137 -15.58 -3.91 -16.12
C ASP A 137 -15.30 -3.56 -14.66
N VAL A 138 -15.43 -2.30 -14.32
CA VAL A 138 -15.20 -1.79 -12.96
C VAL A 138 -16.49 -1.57 -12.19
N SER A 139 -17.65 -1.83 -12.81
CA SER A 139 -18.98 -1.60 -12.22
C SER A 139 -19.22 -2.42 -10.95
N LYS A 140 -18.66 -3.63 -10.87
CA LYS A 140 -18.81 -4.57 -9.76
C LYS A 140 -17.75 -4.47 -8.68
N ILE A 141 -16.73 -3.63 -8.87
CA ILE A 141 -15.69 -3.41 -7.87
C ILE A 141 -16.33 -2.75 -6.64
N LYS A 142 -16.08 -3.32 -5.46
CA LYS A 142 -16.59 -2.77 -4.19
C LYS A 142 -16.03 -1.36 -3.98
N ARG A 143 -16.91 -0.40 -3.75
CA ARG A 143 -16.53 0.99 -3.47
C ARG A 143 -16.15 1.18 -2.01
N LEU A 144 -15.25 2.13 -1.79
CA LEU A 144 -14.89 2.58 -0.44
C LEU A 144 -15.98 3.51 0.10
N GLU A 145 -16.04 3.63 1.42
CA GLU A 145 -16.94 4.56 2.10
C GLU A 145 -16.54 6.03 1.83
N GLY A 146 -17.50 6.95 2.00
CA GLY A 146 -17.25 8.38 1.88
C GLY A 146 -17.33 8.94 0.45
N ILE A 147 -18.07 8.29 -0.44
CA ILE A 147 -18.43 8.77 -1.78
C ILE A 147 -19.87 9.28 -1.82
N THR A 148 -20.19 10.13 -2.82
CA THR A 148 -21.53 10.74 -2.93
C THR A 148 -22.56 9.86 -3.63
N GLU A 149 -22.16 8.75 -4.26
CA GLU A 149 -23.00 7.93 -5.15
C GLU A 149 -23.66 8.72 -6.31
N ALA A 150 -23.20 9.92 -6.57
CA ALA A 150 -23.74 10.75 -7.64
C ALA A 150 -23.22 10.37 -9.02
N CYS A 151 -22.07 9.70 -9.08
CA CYS A 151 -21.45 9.15 -10.28
C CYS A 151 -20.95 7.74 -9.99
N HIS A 152 -21.01 6.86 -10.97
CA HIS A 152 -20.52 5.50 -10.92
C HIS A 152 -19.67 5.19 -12.16
N LEU A 153 -18.42 4.80 -11.97
CA LEU A 153 -17.55 4.38 -13.06
C LEU A 153 -17.88 2.92 -13.43
N ASN A 154 -18.15 2.68 -14.71
CA ASN A 154 -18.65 1.40 -15.19
C ASN A 154 -17.57 0.56 -15.88
N ALA A 155 -16.80 1.18 -16.79
CA ALA A 155 -15.77 0.48 -17.54
C ALA A 155 -14.57 1.38 -17.84
N VAL A 156 -13.43 0.76 -18.07
CA VAL A 156 -12.21 1.41 -18.59
C VAL A 156 -11.79 0.67 -19.85
N HIS A 157 -11.54 1.42 -20.92
CA HIS A 157 -11.07 0.89 -22.19
C HIS A 157 -9.71 1.50 -22.51
N LEU A 158 -8.69 0.67 -22.61
CA LEU A 158 -7.33 1.09 -22.96
C LEU A 158 -7.13 0.99 -24.48
N ASP A 159 -6.59 2.03 -25.09
CA ASP A 159 -6.16 1.95 -26.49
C ASP A 159 -5.01 0.95 -26.66
N CYS A 160 -4.14 0.89 -25.65
CA CYS A 160 -3.08 -0.10 -25.55
C CYS A 160 -2.77 -0.37 -24.07
N GLY A 161 -2.71 -1.64 -23.67
CA GLY A 161 -2.38 -2.04 -22.28
C GLY A 161 -0.89 -1.92 -21.94
N SER A 162 -0.06 -1.59 -22.92
CA SER A 162 1.37 -1.39 -22.77
C SER A 162 1.76 -0.02 -23.33
N MET A 163 2.68 0.66 -22.67
CA MET A 163 3.25 1.92 -23.16
C MET A 163 4.78 1.83 -23.16
N ALA A 164 5.40 2.24 -24.25
CA ALA A 164 6.81 2.58 -24.26
C ALA A 164 7.04 3.82 -23.37
N ARG A 165 8.24 4.00 -22.84
CA ARG A 165 8.58 5.07 -21.89
C ARG A 165 8.21 6.47 -22.36
N GLU A 166 8.30 6.74 -23.65
CA GLU A 166 7.95 8.05 -24.24
C GLU A 166 6.51 8.12 -24.78
N LYS A 167 5.75 7.03 -24.67
CA LYS A 167 4.36 7.01 -25.12
C LYS A 167 3.41 7.26 -23.97
N LYS A 168 2.29 7.89 -24.31
CA LYS A 168 1.22 8.20 -23.39
C LYS A 168 0.24 7.05 -23.30
N LEU A 169 -0.32 6.82 -22.12
CA LEU A 169 -1.40 5.88 -21.91
C LEU A 169 -2.73 6.58 -22.19
N CYS A 170 -3.36 6.22 -23.31
CA CYS A 170 -4.69 6.71 -23.68
C CYS A 170 -5.75 5.70 -23.26
N PHE A 171 -6.79 6.20 -22.63
CA PHE A 171 -7.90 5.35 -22.18
C PHE A 171 -9.21 6.13 -22.16
N SER A 172 -10.33 5.42 -22.33
CA SER A 172 -11.65 5.97 -22.10
C SER A 172 -12.27 5.38 -20.85
N LEU A 173 -13.11 6.19 -20.21
CA LEU A 173 -13.75 5.87 -18.95
C LEU A 173 -15.25 6.05 -19.10
N ASP A 174 -15.99 4.94 -19.05
CA ASP A 174 -17.44 4.94 -19.06
C ASP A 174 -17.97 5.16 -17.65
N TYR A 175 -18.93 6.04 -17.54
CA TYR A 175 -19.58 6.37 -16.27
C TYR A 175 -21.08 6.57 -16.44
N ASP A 176 -21.81 6.42 -15.35
CA ASP A 176 -23.19 6.86 -15.20
C ASP A 176 -23.28 7.92 -14.10
N SER A 177 -23.92 9.05 -14.39
CA SER A 177 -24.10 10.12 -13.42
C SER A 177 -25.57 10.47 -13.25
N ARG A 178 -26.02 10.55 -12.00
CA ARG A 178 -27.42 10.89 -11.66
C ARG A 178 -27.78 12.33 -11.97
N ARG A 179 -26.79 13.22 -12.05
CA ARG A 179 -26.96 14.65 -12.30
C ARG A 179 -25.71 15.22 -12.97
N GLU A 180 -25.82 16.41 -13.49
CA GLU A 180 -24.66 17.17 -13.93
C GLU A 180 -23.77 17.54 -12.73
N ILE A 181 -22.47 17.30 -12.87
CA ILE A 181 -21.46 17.67 -11.87
C ILE A 181 -20.34 18.41 -12.61
N PRO A 182 -20.27 19.74 -12.46
CA PRO A 182 -19.22 20.54 -13.08
C PRO A 182 -17.88 20.41 -12.33
N ASP A 183 -16.81 20.82 -12.97
CA ASP A 183 -15.47 20.98 -12.40
C ASP A 183 -14.93 19.71 -11.69
N VAL A 184 -15.27 18.54 -12.24
CA VAL A 184 -14.74 17.26 -11.77
C VAL A 184 -13.33 17.04 -12.32
N MET A 185 -12.45 16.52 -11.52
CA MET A 185 -11.13 16.02 -11.90
C MET A 185 -11.06 14.52 -11.64
N LEU A 186 -10.36 13.81 -12.52
CA LEU A 186 -9.89 12.46 -12.22
C LEU A 186 -8.56 12.54 -11.48
N ARG A 187 -8.51 12.00 -10.29
CA ARG A 187 -7.27 11.68 -9.58
C ARG A 187 -6.88 10.26 -9.98
N PHE A 188 -5.78 10.16 -10.70
CA PHE A 188 -5.21 8.92 -11.21
C PHE A 188 -4.03 8.54 -10.30
N VAL A 189 -4.14 7.44 -9.57
CA VAL A 189 -3.07 6.96 -8.68
C VAL A 189 -2.41 5.76 -9.33
N VAL A 190 -1.12 5.87 -9.60
CA VAL A 190 -0.30 4.76 -10.08
C VAL A 190 0.19 3.97 -8.87
N CYS A 191 -0.07 2.68 -8.87
CA CYS A 191 0.41 1.75 -7.87
C CYS A 191 1.35 0.71 -8.51
N SER A 192 2.34 0.27 -7.77
CA SER A 192 3.15 -0.88 -8.17
C SER A 192 2.30 -2.16 -8.18
N ALA A 193 2.77 -3.21 -8.82
CA ALA A 193 2.12 -4.52 -8.80
C ALA A 193 1.82 -5.02 -7.37
N GLY A 194 2.67 -4.69 -6.40
CA GLY A 194 2.49 -4.99 -4.98
C GLY A 194 1.49 -4.07 -4.25
N GLY A 195 0.85 -3.11 -4.94
CA GLY A 195 -0.18 -2.23 -4.39
C GLY A 195 0.35 -0.97 -3.69
N ALA A 196 1.66 -0.75 -3.62
CA ALA A 196 2.21 0.48 -3.07
C ALA A 196 2.02 1.64 -4.06
N ALA A 197 1.53 2.79 -3.58
CA ALA A 197 1.40 4.00 -4.40
C ALA A 197 2.78 4.48 -4.87
N VAL A 198 2.92 4.66 -6.19
CA VAL A 198 4.11 5.16 -6.88
C VAL A 198 4.01 6.65 -7.11
N GLY A 199 2.83 7.11 -7.55
CA GLY A 199 2.60 8.51 -7.83
C GLY A 199 1.13 8.81 -8.11
N THR A 200 0.82 10.10 -8.22
CA THR A 200 -0.55 10.58 -8.46
C THR A 200 -0.53 11.67 -9.52
N ALA A 201 -1.42 11.56 -10.49
CA ALA A 201 -1.73 12.60 -11.47
C ALA A 201 -3.17 13.08 -11.32
N TYR A 202 -3.43 14.29 -11.76
CA TYR A 202 -4.77 14.87 -11.82
C TYR A 202 -5.07 15.29 -13.25
N SER A 203 -6.29 14.99 -13.74
CA SER A 203 -6.75 15.51 -15.03
C SER A 203 -7.04 17.01 -14.93
N GLN A 204 -7.21 17.64 -16.09
CA GLN A 204 -7.94 18.90 -16.16
C GLN A 204 -9.38 18.68 -15.71
N THR A 205 -10.08 19.77 -15.35
CA THR A 205 -11.49 19.71 -14.99
C THR A 205 -12.36 19.40 -16.21
N PHE A 206 -13.38 18.57 -15.98
CA PHE A 206 -14.42 18.27 -16.97
C PHE A 206 -15.78 18.17 -16.27
N THR A 207 -16.86 18.15 -17.04
CA THR A 207 -18.21 18.04 -16.50
C THR A 207 -18.73 16.62 -16.69
N LEU A 208 -19.16 15.98 -15.60
CA LEU A 208 -19.93 14.74 -15.68
C LEU A 208 -21.36 15.08 -16.11
N ARG A 209 -21.81 14.48 -17.20
CA ARG A 209 -23.16 14.68 -17.74
C ARG A 209 -24.11 13.65 -17.17
N PRO A 210 -25.42 13.99 -17.01
CA PRO A 210 -26.41 13.01 -16.55
C PRO A 210 -26.54 11.84 -17.51
N GLY A 211 -26.74 10.64 -16.95
CA GLY A 211 -26.84 9.38 -17.67
C GLY A 211 -25.48 8.77 -18.03
N GLU A 212 -25.54 7.75 -18.87
CA GLU A 212 -24.35 7.05 -19.36
C GLU A 212 -23.57 7.92 -20.35
N SER A 213 -22.27 8.04 -20.13
CA SER A 213 -21.37 8.84 -20.97
C SER A 213 -19.94 8.33 -20.85
N THR A 214 -19.10 8.74 -21.80
CA THR A 214 -17.70 8.37 -21.87
C THR A 214 -16.82 9.60 -21.86
N VAL A 215 -15.70 9.57 -21.15
CA VAL A 215 -14.64 10.58 -21.20
C VAL A 215 -13.34 9.94 -21.65
N GLN A 216 -12.63 10.60 -22.59
CA GLN A 216 -11.30 10.18 -23.03
C GLN A 216 -10.22 10.91 -22.22
N LEU A 217 -9.20 10.18 -21.82
CA LEU A 217 -8.14 10.63 -20.92
C LEU A 217 -6.78 10.16 -21.45
N GLU A 218 -5.77 10.95 -21.15
CA GLU A 218 -4.39 10.68 -21.50
C GLU A 218 -3.52 10.85 -20.25
N PHE A 219 -2.70 9.85 -19.95
CA PHE A 219 -1.72 9.90 -18.87
C PHE A 219 -0.31 9.87 -19.45
N ASP A 220 0.51 10.86 -19.10
CA ASP A 220 1.94 10.90 -19.42
C ASP A 220 2.75 10.21 -18.33
N GLY A 221 3.16 8.98 -18.60
CA GLY A 221 3.94 8.14 -17.70
C GLY A 221 5.45 8.16 -17.96
N LYS A 222 5.99 9.17 -18.64
CA LYS A 222 7.40 9.24 -19.08
C LYS A 222 8.44 8.99 -17.96
N ASN A 223 8.11 9.33 -16.73
CA ASN A 223 9.00 9.14 -15.59
C ASN A 223 8.80 7.78 -14.89
N LEU A 224 7.82 6.97 -15.33
CA LEU A 224 7.69 5.62 -14.79
C LEU A 224 8.81 4.74 -15.33
N ALA A 225 9.40 3.98 -14.44
CA ALA A 225 10.36 2.96 -14.80
C ALA A 225 9.67 1.79 -15.52
N PRO A 226 10.39 1.01 -16.33
CA PRO A 226 9.87 -0.22 -16.90
C PRO A 226 9.31 -1.15 -15.83
N GLY A 227 8.10 -1.68 -16.05
CA GLY A 227 7.43 -2.54 -15.08
C GLY A 227 5.92 -2.61 -15.27
N GLU A 228 5.29 -3.31 -14.35
CA GLU A 228 3.85 -3.53 -14.31
C GLU A 228 3.22 -2.68 -13.22
N TYR A 229 2.15 -2.00 -13.58
CA TYR A 229 1.46 -1.03 -12.73
C TYR A 229 -0.04 -1.28 -12.70
N VAL A 230 -0.66 -0.78 -11.65
CA VAL A 230 -2.12 -0.80 -11.47
C VAL A 230 -2.58 0.63 -11.20
N ALA A 231 -3.71 1.02 -11.74
CA ALA A 231 -4.29 2.34 -11.55
C ALA A 231 -5.48 2.29 -10.57
N ASP A 232 -5.51 3.23 -9.62
CA ASP A 232 -6.73 3.58 -8.91
C ASP A 232 -7.31 4.86 -9.51
N LEU A 233 -8.64 4.91 -9.65
CA LEU A 233 -9.36 6.03 -10.21
C LEU A 233 -10.28 6.66 -9.17
N ILE A 234 -10.16 7.96 -8.96
CA ILE A 234 -11.00 8.70 -8.03
C ILE A 234 -11.54 9.94 -8.74
N THR A 235 -12.86 10.05 -8.87
CA THR A 235 -13.50 11.27 -9.36
C THR A 235 -13.77 12.23 -8.20
N ILE A 236 -13.27 13.45 -8.32
CA ILE A 236 -13.32 14.46 -7.25
C ILE A 236 -13.75 15.82 -7.82
N SER A 237 -14.41 16.63 -7.00
CA SER A 237 -14.59 18.06 -7.23
C SER A 237 -14.27 18.86 -5.97
N TYR A 238 -14.09 20.16 -6.12
CA TYR A 238 -13.85 21.07 -5.01
C TYR A 238 -14.93 22.15 -4.98
N ASP A 239 -15.43 22.42 -3.77
CA ASP A 239 -16.22 23.61 -3.47
C ASP A 239 -15.44 24.44 -2.45
N GLY A 240 -14.77 25.46 -2.93
CA GLY A 240 -13.79 26.20 -2.14
C GLY A 240 -12.64 25.30 -1.66
N THR A 241 -12.59 25.05 -0.35
CA THR A 241 -11.57 24.18 0.26
C THR A 241 -12.04 22.74 0.48
N THR A 242 -13.33 22.47 0.29
CA THR A 242 -13.92 21.15 0.58
C THR A 242 -13.82 20.25 -0.64
N GLN A 243 -13.14 19.10 -0.49
CA GLN A 243 -13.09 18.05 -1.49
C GLN A 243 -14.29 17.12 -1.38
N THR A 244 -14.98 16.92 -2.49
CA THR A 244 -16.04 15.91 -2.62
C THR A 244 -15.56 14.77 -3.50
N ARG A 245 -15.73 13.52 -3.05
CA ARG A 245 -15.42 12.32 -3.82
C ARG A 245 -16.71 11.73 -4.37
N HIS A 246 -16.74 11.54 -5.70
CA HIS A 246 -17.95 11.06 -6.38
C HIS A 246 -17.91 9.56 -6.60
N ASP A 247 -16.77 9.00 -6.98
CA ASP A 247 -16.53 7.55 -7.03
C ASP A 247 -15.06 7.23 -6.76
N ILE A 248 -14.80 6.04 -6.22
CA ILE A 248 -13.46 5.52 -5.93
C ILE A 248 -13.38 4.08 -6.41
N VAL A 249 -12.56 3.83 -7.41
CA VAL A 249 -12.28 2.49 -7.92
C VAL A 249 -10.81 2.16 -7.64
N VAL A 250 -10.59 1.28 -6.69
CA VAL A 250 -9.25 0.78 -6.36
C VAL A 250 -8.93 -0.36 -7.32
N ARG A 251 -7.71 -0.36 -7.88
CA ARG A 251 -7.24 -1.35 -8.84
C ARG A 251 -8.16 -1.45 -10.06
N ALA A 252 -8.45 -0.32 -10.67
CA ALA A 252 -9.39 -0.22 -11.79
C ALA A 252 -8.89 -0.98 -13.02
N PHE A 253 -7.60 -0.85 -13.34
CA PHE A 253 -6.98 -1.54 -14.47
C PHE A 253 -5.47 -1.70 -14.27
N ALA A 254 -4.85 -2.59 -15.06
CA ALA A 254 -3.41 -2.77 -15.10
C ALA A 254 -2.83 -2.30 -16.43
N PHE A 255 -1.58 -1.84 -16.41
CA PHE A 255 -0.82 -1.47 -17.60
C PHE A 255 0.67 -1.76 -17.40
N THR A 256 1.42 -1.83 -18.49
CA THR A 256 2.87 -2.02 -18.47
C THR A 256 3.59 -0.82 -19.05
N VAL A 257 4.78 -0.55 -18.53
CA VAL A 257 5.75 0.35 -19.14
C VAL A 257 6.88 -0.53 -19.67
N GLU A 258 7.10 -0.47 -20.98
CA GLU A 258 8.15 -1.24 -21.66
C GLU A 258 9.51 -0.57 -21.52
N GLU A 259 10.56 -1.36 -21.56
CA GLU A 259 11.93 -0.90 -21.63
C GLU A 259 12.29 -0.64 -23.09
N ASP A 260 12.46 0.63 -23.47
CA ASP A 260 12.77 0.99 -24.87
C ASP A 260 14.18 0.62 -25.27
N GLU A 261 15.17 0.91 -24.46
CA GLU A 261 16.56 0.47 -24.59
C GLU A 261 17.20 0.30 -23.20
N PRO A 262 17.97 -0.76 -22.96
CA PRO A 262 18.63 -0.94 -21.67
C PRO A 262 19.65 0.19 -21.45
N LEU A 263 19.50 1.00 -20.41
CA LEU A 263 20.49 1.98 -20.00
C LEU A 263 21.81 1.24 -19.68
N TYR A 264 22.88 1.52 -20.43
CA TYR A 264 24.19 0.87 -20.26
C TYR A 264 24.17 -0.66 -20.35
N ASN A 265 23.31 -1.27 -21.17
CA ASN A 265 23.12 -2.73 -21.27
C ASN A 265 22.65 -3.40 -19.97
N MET A 266 22.07 -2.65 -19.04
CA MET A 266 21.50 -3.17 -17.79
C MET A 266 19.98 -3.09 -17.85
N LYS A 267 19.31 -4.21 -17.53
CA LYS A 267 17.86 -4.20 -17.36
C LYS A 267 17.49 -3.44 -16.10
N TRP A 268 16.40 -2.68 -16.18
CA TRP A 268 15.87 -1.97 -15.01
C TRP A 268 15.55 -2.93 -13.87
N ASN A 269 16.09 -2.64 -12.70
CA ASN A 269 15.81 -3.41 -11.50
C ASN A 269 14.88 -2.61 -10.57
N THR A 270 13.57 -2.81 -10.69
CA THR A 270 12.56 -2.12 -9.87
C THR A 270 12.75 -2.32 -8.38
N ASN A 271 13.28 -3.47 -7.94
CA ASN A 271 13.53 -3.74 -6.53
C ASN A 271 14.73 -2.97 -5.96
N GLY A 272 15.74 -2.68 -6.79
CA GLY A 272 16.94 -1.96 -6.39
C GLY A 272 16.90 -0.47 -6.75
N TRP A 273 16.27 -0.11 -7.87
CA TRP A 273 16.30 1.24 -8.45
C TRP A 273 14.96 1.99 -8.33
N GLY A 274 13.91 1.31 -7.86
CA GLY A 274 12.58 1.89 -7.67
C GLY A 274 11.74 1.92 -8.95
N SER A 275 10.59 2.59 -8.85
CA SER A 275 9.57 2.66 -9.90
C SER A 275 9.54 4.00 -10.63
N ILE A 276 10.45 4.92 -10.30
CA ILE A 276 10.57 6.25 -10.93
C ILE A 276 11.97 6.38 -11.51
N HIS A 277 12.03 6.77 -12.78
CA HIS A 277 13.26 7.14 -13.45
C HIS A 277 13.36 8.67 -13.51
N PHE A 278 14.42 9.21 -12.95
CA PHE A 278 14.72 10.64 -13.02
C PHE A 278 15.62 10.93 -14.23
N ASP A 279 15.54 12.15 -14.75
CA ASP A 279 16.48 12.63 -15.77
C ASP A 279 17.91 12.71 -15.19
N ASP A 280 18.90 12.92 -16.06
CA ASP A 280 20.31 12.83 -15.76
C ASP A 280 20.76 13.67 -14.55
N VAL A 281 21.66 13.10 -13.75
CA VAL A 281 22.48 13.86 -12.80
C VAL A 281 23.67 14.46 -13.55
N ARG A 282 23.73 15.79 -13.66
CA ARG A 282 24.83 16.49 -14.34
C ARG A 282 26.04 16.63 -13.42
N VAL A 283 27.19 16.22 -13.93
CA VAL A 283 28.47 16.55 -13.28
C VAL A 283 28.79 18.02 -13.55
N LEU A 284 28.75 18.84 -12.50
CA LEU A 284 29.29 20.20 -12.57
C LEU A 284 30.78 20.09 -12.32
N GLU A 285 31.63 20.68 -13.19
CA GLU A 285 33.08 20.68 -13.01
C GLU A 285 33.40 21.13 -11.58
N GLY A 286 34.06 20.24 -10.81
CA GLY A 286 34.53 20.56 -9.49
C GLY A 286 35.63 21.61 -9.64
N LYS A 287 35.57 22.71 -8.88
CA LYS A 287 36.72 23.57 -8.69
C LYS A 287 37.83 22.71 -8.09
N ASN A 288 38.83 22.38 -8.89
CA ASN A 288 40.08 21.85 -8.38
C ASN A 288 40.67 22.95 -7.47
N GLY A 289 40.66 22.72 -6.15
CA GLY A 289 41.36 23.50 -5.18
C GLY A 289 42.78 23.00 -5.04
#